data_417e996a3dfda9e9bb0f9cfa5bc854df
#
_entry.id   417e996a3dfda9e9bb0f9cfa5bc854df
#
_cell.length_a   1.000
_cell.length_b   1.000
_cell.length_c   1.000
_cell.angle_alpha   90.00
_cell.angle_beta   90.00
_cell.angle_gamma   90.00
#
_symmetry.space_group_name_H-M   'P 1'
#
loop_
_entity.id
_entity.type
_entity.pdbx_description
1 polymer ?
#
loop_
_entity_poly.entity_id
_entity_poly.type
_entity_poly.pdbx_seq_one_letter_code
_entity_poly.pdbx_strand_id
1 'polypeptide(L)'
;MGARFDHLVVSVTDLEAAMTRWQEAGLPAHPGGRHPGGTVNGIVRGPRAAYVELISTLDDADPEAPWVQRVRGDQGPLGFAIAVDDIGAARDAVISVGLSPGAVTEGSRETPDGTTLRWRMCQVGERPFDPELPFLIEWVTPMPAGPADGPVLESVSLEIGPSTHARDRLLAMLHAVGFPEVPGTVPWKTFSDGEVVITLPATDAEVQEWERSQGGSASYLRIGDPEVEEAAPEMLRIGQVGFGLPGGDGSWGELDGLSFATHPDVRSHVGHILLPAVETHFAARPADLVEWPHPHPGRDPLEEEYSRCLDPGKYQIIAARVRAWASALAEAGVADQVDHASGFDIVPRREGALPVTVTLTDFEGVEGNGVTLSVRDTALERLPDCGCDACDSGSADLLTQVDELLLHIVDGGVLQVGDGRGRVVQSTASGWSASGNFGREEPEQWLRDAREGRSRLTVVEGAPWL
;
A
#
# COMPACT_ATOMS: atom_id res chain seq x y z
N MET A 1 -21.51 -7.01 -4.95
CA MET A 1 -21.28 -5.70 -5.59
C MET A 1 -19.77 -5.47 -5.52
N GLY A 2 -19.06 -5.48 -6.63
CA GLY A 2 -17.62 -5.20 -6.63
C GLY A 2 -17.42 -3.69 -6.71
N ALA A 3 -16.82 -3.10 -5.67
CA ALA A 3 -16.38 -1.72 -5.70
C ALA A 3 -14.85 -1.69 -5.76
N ARG A 4 -14.27 -0.82 -6.61
CA ARG A 4 -12.83 -0.64 -6.74
C ARG A 4 -12.50 0.84 -6.93
N PHE A 5 -11.27 1.20 -6.60
CA PHE A 5 -10.76 2.53 -6.94
C PHE A 5 -10.67 2.66 -8.46
N ASP A 6 -11.13 3.78 -9.00
CA ASP A 6 -11.08 4.00 -10.45
C ASP A 6 -10.01 5.03 -10.82
N HIS A 7 -10.17 6.26 -10.37
CA HIS A 7 -9.19 7.29 -10.66
C HIS A 7 -9.24 8.46 -9.67
N LEU A 8 -8.10 9.13 -9.57
CA LEU A 8 -7.94 10.41 -8.92
C LEU A 8 -8.03 11.52 -9.97
N VAL A 9 -8.72 12.61 -9.66
CA VAL A 9 -8.87 13.77 -10.55
C VAL A 9 -8.01 14.91 -10.03
N VAL A 10 -7.12 15.43 -10.90
CA VAL A 10 -6.24 16.58 -10.63
C VAL A 10 -6.51 17.66 -11.67
N SER A 11 -6.97 18.81 -11.22
CA SER A 11 -7.20 19.98 -12.10
C SER A 11 -5.90 20.68 -12.41
N VAL A 12 -5.68 20.97 -13.68
CA VAL A 12 -4.53 21.72 -14.16
C VAL A 12 -4.96 22.84 -15.11
N THR A 13 -4.28 23.98 -15.05
CA THR A 13 -4.61 25.13 -15.88
C THR A 13 -4.24 24.90 -17.35
N ASP A 14 -3.06 24.30 -17.58
CA ASP A 14 -2.51 24.00 -18.90
C ASP A 14 -2.15 22.52 -18.93
N LEU A 15 -2.94 21.73 -19.66
CA LEU A 15 -2.80 20.28 -19.72
C LEU A 15 -1.48 19.86 -20.38
N GLU A 16 -1.04 20.54 -21.44
CA GLU A 16 0.19 20.17 -22.14
C GLU A 16 1.42 20.43 -21.27
N ALA A 17 1.46 21.59 -20.62
CA ALA A 17 2.51 21.91 -19.66
C ALA A 17 2.51 20.98 -18.45
N ALA A 18 1.34 20.60 -17.92
CA ALA A 18 1.22 19.64 -16.84
C ALA A 18 1.73 18.25 -17.25
N MET A 19 1.29 17.73 -18.39
CA MET A 19 1.76 16.43 -18.92
C MET A 19 3.28 16.42 -19.08
N THR A 20 3.88 17.54 -19.50
CA THR A 20 5.36 17.66 -19.61
C THR A 20 6.01 17.57 -18.23
N ARG A 21 5.52 18.29 -17.22
CA ARG A 21 6.04 18.22 -15.85
C ARG A 21 5.94 16.81 -15.26
N TRP A 22 4.82 16.14 -15.47
CA TRP A 22 4.61 14.77 -14.98
C TRP A 22 5.55 13.78 -15.68
N GLN A 23 5.77 13.94 -16.98
CA GLN A 23 6.76 13.16 -17.72
C GLN A 23 8.19 13.35 -17.16
N GLU A 24 8.59 14.61 -16.88
CA GLU A 24 9.90 14.94 -16.31
C GLU A 24 10.09 14.36 -14.89
N ALA A 25 9.03 14.19 -14.15
CA ALA A 25 9.01 13.54 -12.85
C ALA A 25 8.98 11.99 -12.91
N GLY A 26 9.05 11.40 -14.10
CA GLY A 26 8.99 9.95 -14.28
C GLY A 26 7.57 9.35 -14.25
N LEU A 27 6.54 10.18 -14.26
CA LEU A 27 5.13 9.81 -14.25
C LEU A 27 4.46 10.17 -15.58
N PRO A 28 4.74 9.46 -16.68
CA PRO A 28 4.28 9.85 -18.01
C PRO A 28 2.77 9.89 -18.13
N ALA A 29 2.25 11.05 -18.51
CA ALA A 29 0.86 11.27 -18.85
C ALA A 29 0.64 11.13 -20.37
N HIS A 30 -0.43 10.44 -20.75
CA HIS A 30 -0.83 10.26 -22.15
C HIS A 30 -2.13 11.01 -22.44
N PRO A 31 -2.33 11.56 -23.64
CA PRO A 31 -3.60 12.18 -24.01
C PRO A 31 -4.78 11.22 -23.80
N GLY A 32 -5.75 11.63 -22.99
CA GLY A 32 -6.93 10.82 -22.66
C GLY A 32 -8.09 11.05 -23.64
N GLY A 33 -8.42 12.30 -23.90
CA GLY A 33 -9.49 12.67 -24.83
C GLY A 33 -10.25 13.94 -24.44
N ARG A 34 -11.35 14.16 -25.17
CA ARG A 34 -12.22 15.33 -24.98
C ARG A 34 -13.58 14.89 -24.48
N HIS A 35 -14.11 15.59 -23.50
CA HIS A 35 -15.45 15.39 -22.98
C HIS A 35 -16.42 16.39 -23.65
N PRO A 36 -17.63 15.95 -24.00
CA PRO A 36 -18.66 16.86 -24.54
C PRO A 36 -19.01 18.00 -23.60
N GLY A 37 -18.72 17.86 -22.29
CA GLY A 37 -18.94 18.89 -21.28
C GLY A 37 -17.92 20.03 -21.24
N GLY A 38 -16.98 20.08 -22.22
CA GLY A 38 -16.03 21.19 -22.35
C GLY A 38 -14.71 21.00 -21.58
N THR A 39 -14.37 19.77 -21.19
CA THR A 39 -13.09 19.43 -20.56
C THR A 39 -12.25 18.50 -21.45
N VAL A 40 -10.96 18.49 -21.18
CA VAL A 40 -9.96 17.64 -21.85
C VAL A 40 -9.05 17.05 -20.80
N ASN A 41 -8.56 15.83 -21.02
CA ASN A 41 -7.74 15.17 -20.02
C ASN A 41 -6.47 14.50 -20.56
N GLY A 42 -5.51 14.32 -19.66
CA GLY A 42 -4.35 13.44 -19.76
C GLY A 42 -4.44 12.36 -18.70
N ILE A 43 -3.95 11.17 -19.00
CA ILE A 43 -4.06 9.98 -18.16
C ILE A 43 -2.67 9.51 -17.75
N VAL A 44 -2.41 9.45 -16.46
CA VAL A 44 -1.20 8.87 -15.87
C VAL A 44 -1.55 7.48 -15.38
N ARG A 45 -1.09 6.44 -16.06
CA ARG A 45 -1.40 5.06 -15.71
C ARG A 45 -0.43 4.04 -16.31
N GLY A 46 -0.38 2.90 -15.67
CA GLY A 46 0.27 1.69 -16.14
C GLY A 46 -0.73 0.59 -16.55
N PRO A 47 -0.34 -0.68 -16.39
CA PRO A 47 -1.14 -1.82 -16.85
C PRO A 47 -2.42 -2.06 -16.04
N ARG A 48 -2.54 -1.48 -14.83
CA ARG A 48 -3.70 -1.67 -13.93
C ARG A 48 -4.85 -0.72 -14.27
N ALA A 49 -6.01 -0.98 -13.65
CA ALA A 49 -7.23 -0.23 -13.91
C ALA A 49 -7.16 1.20 -13.37
N ALA A 50 -6.63 1.38 -12.16
CA ALA A 50 -6.56 2.68 -11.49
C ALA A 50 -5.58 3.65 -12.16
N TYR A 51 -5.92 4.95 -12.16
CA TYR A 51 -5.13 5.98 -12.80
C TYR A 51 -5.29 7.36 -12.16
N VAL A 52 -4.42 8.31 -12.54
CA VAL A 52 -4.63 9.73 -12.28
C VAL A 52 -5.10 10.42 -13.56
N GLU A 53 -6.17 11.18 -13.45
CA GLU A 53 -6.71 12.04 -14.50
C GLU A 53 -6.24 13.47 -14.29
N LEU A 54 -5.40 13.98 -15.18
CA LEU A 54 -5.11 15.40 -15.28
C LEU A 54 -6.20 16.05 -16.13
N ILE A 55 -7.00 16.92 -15.56
CA ILE A 55 -8.14 17.52 -16.26
C ILE A 55 -7.97 19.03 -16.43
N SER A 56 -8.29 19.53 -17.61
CA SER A 56 -8.34 20.96 -17.94
C SER A 56 -9.60 21.30 -18.73
N THR A 57 -9.84 22.57 -18.96
CA THR A 57 -10.99 23.03 -19.76
C THR A 57 -10.56 23.36 -21.17
N LEU A 58 -11.46 23.15 -22.12
CA LEU A 58 -11.30 23.63 -23.49
C LEU A 58 -11.50 25.16 -23.56
N ASP A 59 -10.86 25.82 -24.52
CA ASP A 59 -10.97 27.26 -24.71
C ASP A 59 -12.39 27.71 -25.05
N ASP A 60 -13.10 26.87 -25.81
CA ASP A 60 -14.48 27.07 -26.25
C ASP A 60 -15.54 26.48 -25.31
N ALA A 61 -15.12 26.01 -24.12
CA ALA A 61 -16.04 25.46 -23.14
C ALA A 61 -17.03 26.51 -22.60
N ASP A 62 -18.28 26.09 -22.38
CA ASP A 62 -19.29 26.91 -21.72
C ASP A 62 -18.82 27.28 -20.31
N PRO A 63 -18.55 28.57 -20.03
CA PRO A 63 -18.07 29.00 -18.73
C PRO A 63 -19.10 28.81 -17.59
N GLU A 64 -20.37 28.65 -17.92
CA GLU A 64 -21.42 28.39 -16.93
C GLU A 64 -21.65 26.92 -16.63
N ALA A 65 -21.02 26.02 -17.37
CA ALA A 65 -21.11 24.60 -17.09
C ALA A 65 -20.47 24.26 -15.72
N PRO A 66 -21.18 23.54 -14.80
CA PRO A 66 -20.69 23.29 -13.45
C PRO A 66 -19.32 22.59 -13.39
N TRP A 67 -19.05 21.69 -14.31
CA TRP A 67 -17.76 21.00 -14.44
C TRP A 67 -16.64 21.95 -14.85
N VAL A 68 -16.92 22.85 -15.80
CA VAL A 68 -15.97 23.86 -16.27
C VAL A 68 -15.65 24.85 -15.15
N GLN A 69 -16.68 25.32 -14.43
CA GLN A 69 -16.48 26.17 -13.27
C GLN A 69 -15.64 25.51 -12.20
N ARG A 70 -15.91 24.23 -11.91
CA ARG A 70 -15.17 23.46 -10.89
C ARG A 70 -13.70 23.31 -11.25
N VAL A 71 -13.41 22.89 -12.51
CA VAL A 71 -12.04 22.70 -12.99
C VAL A 71 -11.26 24.02 -13.08
N ARG A 72 -11.92 25.14 -13.41
CA ARG A 72 -11.28 26.47 -13.44
C ARG A 72 -11.10 27.08 -12.05
N GLY A 73 -12.02 26.81 -11.14
CA GLY A 73 -12.05 27.44 -9.83
C GLY A 73 -11.04 26.88 -8.85
N ASP A 74 -10.75 25.59 -8.95
CA ASP A 74 -9.85 24.91 -8.02
C ASP A 74 -8.76 24.16 -8.80
N GLN A 75 -7.51 24.40 -8.43
CA GLN A 75 -6.35 23.71 -9.00
C GLN A 75 -5.84 22.64 -8.04
N GLY A 76 -5.27 21.58 -8.61
CA GLY A 76 -4.76 20.45 -7.83
C GLY A 76 -5.77 19.31 -7.68
N PRO A 77 -5.63 18.48 -6.65
CA PRO A 77 -6.51 17.32 -6.39
C PRO A 77 -7.94 17.78 -6.13
N LEU A 78 -8.88 17.33 -6.97
CA LEU A 78 -10.30 17.69 -6.84
C LEU A 78 -11.12 16.64 -6.09
N GLY A 79 -10.83 15.36 -6.30
CA GLY A 79 -11.58 14.24 -5.78
C GLY A 79 -11.18 12.93 -6.48
N PHE A 80 -11.91 11.86 -6.20
CA PHE A 80 -11.64 10.54 -6.79
C PHE A 80 -12.94 9.79 -7.10
N ALA A 81 -12.83 8.77 -7.93
CA ALA A 81 -13.92 7.92 -8.35
C ALA A 81 -13.82 6.51 -7.77
N ILE A 82 -14.95 5.95 -7.42
CA ILE A 82 -15.11 4.53 -7.11
C ILE A 82 -15.91 3.87 -8.24
N ALA A 83 -15.29 2.91 -8.93
CA ALA A 83 -15.97 2.10 -9.91
C ALA A 83 -16.86 1.05 -9.24
N VAL A 84 -18.04 0.85 -9.79
CA VAL A 84 -19.03 -0.13 -9.32
C VAL A 84 -19.63 -0.93 -10.49
N ASP A 85 -20.05 -2.15 -10.23
CA ASP A 85 -20.65 -3.02 -11.27
C ASP A 85 -22.09 -2.62 -11.63
N ASP A 86 -22.83 -2.01 -10.69
CA ASP A 86 -24.20 -1.53 -10.85
C ASP A 86 -24.37 -0.21 -10.10
N ILE A 87 -24.37 0.88 -10.86
CA ILE A 87 -24.45 2.23 -10.29
C ILE A 87 -25.81 2.53 -9.65
N GLY A 88 -26.88 1.88 -10.13
CA GLY A 88 -28.22 2.02 -9.54
C GLY A 88 -28.26 1.41 -8.14
N ALA A 89 -27.81 0.17 -8.01
CA ALA A 89 -27.71 -0.51 -6.71
C ALA A 89 -26.75 0.20 -5.76
N ALA A 90 -25.59 0.68 -6.24
CA ALA A 90 -24.64 1.43 -5.44
C ALA A 90 -25.23 2.76 -4.94
N ARG A 91 -25.94 3.49 -5.80
CA ARG A 91 -26.64 4.72 -5.42
C ARG A 91 -27.69 4.47 -4.32
N ASP A 92 -28.48 3.41 -4.45
CA ASP A 92 -29.50 3.05 -3.44
C ASP A 92 -28.85 2.66 -2.10
N ALA A 93 -27.71 1.96 -2.15
CA ALA A 93 -26.92 1.65 -0.95
C ALA A 93 -26.40 2.92 -0.26
N VAL A 94 -25.91 3.90 -1.00
CA VAL A 94 -25.46 5.21 -0.48
C VAL A 94 -26.63 5.97 0.16
N ILE A 95 -27.84 5.95 -0.43
CA ILE A 95 -29.03 6.52 0.17
C ILE A 95 -29.39 5.84 1.50
N SER A 96 -29.22 4.53 1.58
CA SER A 96 -29.58 3.76 2.78
C SER A 96 -28.75 4.14 4.03
N VAL A 97 -27.56 4.72 3.84
CA VAL A 97 -26.71 5.22 4.92
C VAL A 97 -26.86 6.73 5.18
N GLY A 98 -27.92 7.34 4.64
CA GLY A 98 -28.29 8.73 4.91
C GLY A 98 -27.58 9.79 4.04
N LEU A 99 -26.86 9.36 3.01
CA LEU A 99 -26.26 10.29 2.04
C LEU A 99 -27.27 10.62 0.92
N SER A 100 -27.06 11.75 0.24
CA SER A 100 -27.98 12.28 -0.78
C SER A 100 -27.32 12.34 -2.16
N PRO A 101 -27.07 11.21 -2.83
CA PRO A 101 -26.45 11.21 -4.14
C PRO A 101 -27.36 11.84 -5.20
N GLY A 102 -26.74 12.48 -6.19
CA GLY A 102 -27.41 13.05 -7.35
C GLY A 102 -28.06 11.99 -8.26
N ALA A 103 -28.54 12.45 -9.40
CA ALA A 103 -29.02 11.54 -10.44
C ALA A 103 -27.85 10.82 -11.12
N VAL A 104 -28.11 9.62 -11.62
CA VAL A 104 -27.20 8.92 -12.53
C VAL A 104 -27.22 9.65 -13.88
N THR A 105 -26.05 10.01 -14.37
CA THR A 105 -25.86 10.70 -15.65
C THR A 105 -24.94 9.86 -16.56
N GLU A 106 -25.11 9.99 -17.87
CA GLU A 106 -24.22 9.38 -18.84
C GLU A 106 -23.05 10.30 -19.16
N GLY A 107 -21.86 9.73 -19.26
CA GLY A 107 -20.64 10.41 -19.69
C GLY A 107 -20.02 9.72 -20.89
N SER A 108 -19.24 10.48 -21.64
CA SER A 108 -18.45 9.93 -22.74
C SER A 108 -17.22 10.80 -22.99
N ARG A 109 -16.20 10.21 -23.61
CA ARG A 109 -15.07 10.93 -24.20
C ARG A 109 -14.64 10.29 -25.49
N GLU A 110 -14.12 11.07 -26.39
CA GLU A 110 -13.45 10.61 -27.60
C GLU A 110 -11.95 10.53 -27.33
N THR A 111 -11.38 9.35 -27.49
CA THR A 111 -9.94 9.12 -27.36
C THR A 111 -9.19 9.60 -28.61
N PRO A 112 -7.85 9.80 -28.56
CA PRO A 112 -7.07 10.29 -29.71
C PRO A 112 -7.17 9.41 -30.96
N ASP A 113 -7.49 8.12 -30.82
CA ASP A 113 -7.68 7.17 -31.93
C ASP A 113 -9.11 7.15 -32.50
N GLY A 114 -10.00 8.03 -31.98
CA GLY A 114 -11.39 8.15 -32.41
C GLY A 114 -12.35 7.15 -31.74
N THR A 115 -11.90 6.36 -30.78
CA THR A 115 -12.76 5.47 -30.02
C THR A 115 -13.60 6.29 -29.01
N THR A 116 -14.88 5.99 -28.87
CA THR A 116 -15.72 6.63 -27.86
C THR A 116 -15.85 5.72 -26.63
N LEU A 117 -15.30 6.15 -25.52
CA LEU A 117 -15.52 5.53 -24.21
C LEU A 117 -16.80 6.09 -23.58
N ARG A 118 -17.57 5.24 -22.91
CA ARG A 118 -18.85 5.59 -22.29
C ARG A 118 -18.93 5.05 -20.87
N TRP A 119 -19.53 5.82 -19.99
CA TRP A 119 -19.77 5.44 -18.60
C TRP A 119 -21.08 6.04 -18.08
N ARG A 120 -21.54 5.55 -16.96
CA ARG A 120 -22.54 6.19 -16.12
C ARG A 120 -21.86 6.70 -14.86
N MET A 121 -22.29 7.82 -14.33
CA MET A 121 -21.70 8.40 -13.11
C MET A 121 -22.79 8.95 -12.20
N CYS A 122 -22.49 8.98 -10.90
CA CYS A 122 -23.33 9.55 -9.87
C CYS A 122 -22.49 10.33 -8.88
N GLN A 123 -22.71 11.64 -8.77
CA GLN A 123 -22.12 12.46 -7.73
C GLN A 123 -22.75 12.12 -6.39
N VAL A 124 -21.93 11.94 -5.36
CA VAL A 124 -22.41 11.67 -3.99
C VAL A 124 -22.30 12.91 -3.12
N GLY A 125 -21.31 13.77 -3.37
CA GLY A 125 -21.13 15.05 -2.71
C GLY A 125 -22.05 16.15 -3.25
N GLU A 126 -21.95 17.33 -2.66
CA GLU A 126 -22.81 18.48 -3.00
C GLU A 126 -22.42 19.17 -4.32
N ARG A 127 -21.22 18.94 -4.80
CA ARG A 127 -20.64 19.58 -6.00
C ARG A 127 -19.87 18.57 -6.86
N PRO A 128 -19.65 18.87 -8.15
CA PRO A 128 -18.78 18.03 -9.00
C PRO A 128 -17.39 17.88 -8.38
N PHE A 129 -16.85 16.67 -8.38
CA PHE A 129 -15.56 16.33 -7.75
C PHE A 129 -15.49 16.84 -6.30
N ASP A 130 -16.47 16.44 -5.49
CA ASP A 130 -16.46 16.79 -4.07
C ASP A 130 -15.25 16.14 -3.38
N PRO A 131 -14.39 16.90 -2.69
CA PRO A 131 -13.20 16.34 -2.07
C PRO A 131 -13.50 15.43 -0.87
N GLU A 132 -14.70 15.56 -0.26
CA GLU A 132 -15.09 14.78 0.91
C GLU A 132 -15.71 13.42 0.56
N LEU A 133 -16.35 13.33 -0.62
CA LEU A 133 -17.05 12.12 -1.06
C LEU A 133 -16.69 11.80 -2.51
N PRO A 134 -16.19 10.58 -2.78
CA PRO A 134 -15.94 10.15 -4.14
C PRO A 134 -17.25 10.07 -4.93
N PHE A 135 -17.17 10.24 -6.24
CA PHE A 135 -18.28 9.94 -7.11
C PHE A 135 -18.23 8.48 -7.56
N LEU A 136 -19.40 7.95 -7.91
CA LEU A 136 -19.53 6.59 -8.43
C LEU A 136 -19.43 6.60 -9.95
N ILE A 137 -18.76 5.60 -10.52
CA ILE A 137 -18.66 5.39 -11.96
C ILE A 137 -18.94 3.93 -12.32
N GLU A 138 -19.68 3.72 -13.41
CA GLU A 138 -19.88 2.41 -14.03
C GLU A 138 -19.47 2.50 -15.50
N TRP A 139 -18.45 1.74 -15.88
CA TRP A 139 -17.97 1.71 -17.25
C TRP A 139 -18.89 0.90 -18.14
N VAL A 140 -19.49 1.56 -19.17
CA VAL A 140 -20.26 0.91 -20.23
C VAL A 140 -19.32 0.37 -21.31
N THR A 141 -18.28 1.14 -21.64
CA THR A 141 -17.17 0.68 -22.50
C THR A 141 -15.96 0.43 -21.60
N PRO A 142 -15.38 -0.78 -21.59
CA PRO A 142 -14.20 -1.05 -20.76
C PRO A 142 -13.06 -0.07 -21.07
N MET A 143 -12.45 0.44 -20.02
CA MET A 143 -11.26 1.29 -20.14
C MET A 143 -10.10 0.45 -20.70
N PRO A 144 -9.44 0.84 -21.79
CA PRO A 144 -8.27 0.11 -22.33
C PRO A 144 -7.15 0.03 -21.30
N ALA A 145 -6.35 -1.03 -21.33
CA ALA A 145 -5.15 -1.13 -20.50
C ALA A 145 -4.15 -0.03 -20.88
N GLY A 146 -3.42 0.49 -19.89
CA GLY A 146 -2.33 1.42 -20.11
C GLY A 146 -1.02 0.71 -20.53
N PRO A 147 0.08 1.46 -20.70
CA PRO A 147 1.39 0.90 -21.02
C PRO A 147 1.85 -0.10 -19.96
N ALA A 148 2.49 -1.20 -20.40
CA ALA A 148 2.96 -2.25 -19.51
C ALA A 148 4.05 -1.78 -18.54
N ASP A 149 4.80 -0.77 -18.93
CA ASP A 149 5.89 -0.12 -18.16
C ASP A 149 5.46 1.24 -17.55
N GLY A 150 4.18 1.58 -17.63
CA GLY A 150 3.65 2.82 -17.08
C GLY A 150 3.50 2.79 -15.55
N PRO A 151 3.35 3.97 -14.92
CA PRO A 151 3.20 4.08 -13.47
C PRO A 151 1.88 3.46 -12.99
N VAL A 152 1.94 2.77 -11.89
CA VAL A 152 0.77 2.17 -11.24
C VAL A 152 0.42 2.96 -10.00
N LEU A 153 -0.80 3.49 -9.93
CA LEU A 153 -1.33 4.10 -8.71
C LEU A 153 -1.56 3.00 -7.67
N GLU A 154 -0.90 3.09 -6.53
CA GLU A 154 -0.92 2.06 -5.47
C GLU A 154 -1.63 2.50 -4.21
N SER A 155 -1.50 3.76 -3.85
CA SER A 155 -2.09 4.26 -2.62
C SER A 155 -2.59 5.69 -2.74
N VAL A 156 -3.61 6.00 -1.95
CA VAL A 156 -4.17 7.34 -1.75
C VAL A 156 -4.33 7.56 -0.26
N SER A 157 -3.55 8.47 0.29
CA SER A 157 -3.66 8.90 1.68
C SER A 157 -4.50 10.16 1.76
N LEU A 158 -5.51 10.15 2.62
CA LEU A 158 -6.40 11.27 2.84
C LEU A 158 -6.00 12.03 4.10
N GLU A 159 -6.06 13.34 4.04
CA GLU A 159 -5.92 14.22 5.20
C GLU A 159 -7.30 14.66 5.69
N ILE A 160 -7.47 14.78 6.98
CA ILE A 160 -8.73 15.14 7.61
C ILE A 160 -8.55 16.43 8.40
N GLY A 161 -9.46 17.39 8.20
CA GLY A 161 -9.59 18.53 9.05
C GLY A 161 -10.12 18.19 10.46
N PRO A 162 -10.28 19.18 11.32
CA PRO A 162 -10.73 18.97 12.71
C PRO A 162 -12.15 18.39 12.84
N SER A 163 -12.93 18.40 11.74
CA SER A 163 -14.28 17.82 11.72
C SER A 163 -14.24 16.35 11.31
N THR A 164 -14.68 15.48 12.20
CA THR A 164 -14.81 14.03 11.91
C THR A 164 -16.01 13.74 10.99
N HIS A 165 -16.90 14.70 10.76
CA HIS A 165 -18.14 14.47 10.01
C HIS A 165 -17.89 14.05 8.55
N ALA A 166 -16.95 14.70 7.87
CA ALA A 166 -16.57 14.32 6.50
C ALA A 166 -16.02 12.87 6.44
N ARG A 167 -15.15 12.53 7.41
CA ARG A 167 -14.62 11.17 7.55
C ARG A 167 -15.71 10.12 7.77
N ASP A 168 -16.63 10.38 8.68
CA ASP A 168 -17.71 9.44 9.00
C ASP A 168 -18.62 9.20 7.78
N ARG A 169 -18.91 10.25 7.00
CA ARG A 169 -19.67 10.17 5.74
C ARG A 169 -18.93 9.31 4.71
N LEU A 170 -17.62 9.52 4.56
CA LEU A 170 -16.81 8.74 3.64
C LEU A 170 -16.75 7.26 4.05
N LEU A 171 -16.53 6.97 5.33
CA LEU A 171 -16.55 5.59 5.85
C LEU A 171 -17.90 4.92 5.58
N ALA A 172 -19.00 5.60 5.90
CA ALA A 172 -20.34 5.09 5.63
C ALA A 172 -20.57 4.79 4.14
N MET A 173 -20.06 5.66 3.26
CA MET A 173 -20.16 5.47 1.82
C MET A 173 -19.35 4.26 1.35
N LEU A 174 -18.06 4.16 1.72
CA LEU A 174 -17.19 3.06 1.31
C LEU A 174 -17.76 1.70 1.73
N HIS A 175 -18.25 1.60 2.98
CA HIS A 175 -18.91 0.39 3.45
C HIS A 175 -20.22 0.10 2.68
N ALA A 176 -21.03 1.12 2.41
CA ALA A 176 -22.31 0.95 1.70
C ALA A 176 -22.12 0.39 0.29
N VAL A 177 -21.10 0.85 -0.43
CA VAL A 177 -20.79 0.35 -1.78
C VAL A 177 -20.01 -0.96 -1.76
N GLY A 178 -19.64 -1.46 -0.58
CA GLY A 178 -18.91 -2.72 -0.42
C GLY A 178 -17.43 -2.62 -0.78
N PHE A 179 -16.82 -1.43 -0.61
CA PHE A 179 -15.37 -1.29 -0.74
C PHE A 179 -14.70 -1.97 0.46
N PRO A 180 -13.74 -2.90 0.25
CA PRO A 180 -13.24 -3.72 1.34
C PRO A 180 -12.41 -2.90 2.36
N GLU A 181 -12.78 -2.95 3.64
CA GLU A 181 -11.94 -2.47 4.74
C GLU A 181 -10.91 -3.54 5.08
N VAL A 182 -9.64 -3.16 5.18
CA VAL A 182 -8.54 -4.02 5.59
C VAL A 182 -8.37 -3.89 7.11
N PRO A 183 -8.58 -4.95 7.89
CA PRO A 183 -8.29 -4.93 9.31
C PRO A 183 -6.82 -4.63 9.57
N GLY A 184 -6.51 -3.68 10.42
CA GLY A 184 -5.15 -3.29 10.76
C GLY A 184 -4.91 -3.25 12.26
N THR A 185 -3.64 -3.35 12.65
CA THR A 185 -3.18 -3.17 14.04
C THR A 185 -2.95 -1.71 14.40
N VAL A 186 -3.15 -0.81 13.44
CA VAL A 186 -2.92 0.63 13.54
C VAL A 186 -4.23 1.39 13.69
N PRO A 187 -4.24 2.58 14.31
CA PRO A 187 -5.49 3.30 14.58
C PRO A 187 -6.16 3.91 13.35
N TRP A 188 -5.47 4.06 12.22
CA TRP A 188 -6.08 4.58 10.99
C TRP A 188 -6.91 3.52 10.25
N LYS A 189 -7.83 3.98 9.44
CA LYS A 189 -8.66 3.12 8.60
C LYS A 189 -8.02 2.90 7.24
N THR A 190 -7.94 1.65 6.84
CA THR A 190 -7.39 1.25 5.54
C THR A 190 -8.45 0.49 4.75
N PHE A 191 -8.56 0.84 3.48
CA PHE A 191 -9.43 0.16 2.51
C PHE A 191 -8.59 -0.27 1.32
N SER A 192 -8.87 -1.43 0.74
CA SER A 192 -8.19 -1.87 -0.47
C SER A 192 -9.10 -2.75 -1.32
N ASP A 193 -9.05 -2.53 -2.63
CA ASP A 193 -9.67 -3.38 -3.65
C ASP A 193 -8.70 -4.44 -4.22
N GLY A 194 -7.49 -4.51 -3.63
CA GLY A 194 -6.41 -5.37 -4.11
C GLY A 194 -5.48 -4.68 -5.13
N GLU A 195 -5.84 -3.50 -5.64
CA GLU A 195 -4.97 -2.70 -6.54
C GLU A 195 -4.56 -1.37 -5.91
N VAL A 196 -5.46 -0.70 -5.22
CA VAL A 196 -5.20 0.60 -4.58
C VAL A 196 -5.56 0.53 -3.10
N VAL A 197 -4.72 1.14 -2.28
CA VAL A 197 -4.94 1.32 -0.85
C VAL A 197 -5.39 2.75 -0.59
N ILE A 198 -6.54 2.89 0.07
CA ILE A 198 -7.00 4.18 0.60
C ILE A 198 -6.75 4.20 2.10
N THR A 199 -5.99 5.18 2.59
CA THR A 199 -5.72 5.34 4.02
C THR A 199 -6.38 6.62 4.54
N LEU A 200 -7.17 6.46 5.60
CA LEU A 200 -7.78 7.56 6.33
C LEU A 200 -7.12 7.69 7.71
N PRO A 201 -6.66 8.88 8.11
CA PRO A 201 -6.06 9.08 9.42
C PRO A 201 -7.05 8.78 10.54
N ALA A 202 -6.50 8.37 11.68
CA ALA A 202 -7.27 8.12 12.88
C ALA A 202 -7.70 9.44 13.54
N THR A 203 -8.83 9.41 14.24
CA THR A 203 -9.20 10.47 15.16
C THR A 203 -8.36 10.41 16.42
N ASP A 204 -8.23 11.53 17.16
CA ASP A 204 -7.52 11.54 18.43
C ASP A 204 -8.09 10.51 19.42
N ALA A 205 -9.39 10.26 19.39
CA ALA A 205 -10.03 9.26 20.24
C ALA A 205 -9.62 7.83 19.87
N GLU A 206 -9.50 7.51 18.58
CA GLU A 206 -9.03 6.20 18.10
C GLU A 206 -7.54 6.01 18.41
N VAL A 207 -6.73 7.04 18.25
CA VAL A 207 -5.30 7.01 18.65
C VAL A 207 -5.16 6.75 20.14
N GLN A 208 -5.89 7.48 20.99
CA GLN A 208 -5.88 7.28 22.44
C GLN A 208 -6.37 5.90 22.86
N GLU A 209 -7.41 5.35 22.19
CA GLU A 209 -7.88 3.99 22.44
C GLU A 209 -6.82 2.96 22.06
N TRP A 210 -6.20 3.15 20.89
CA TRP A 210 -5.11 2.29 20.43
C TRP A 210 -3.91 2.35 21.37
N GLU A 211 -3.46 3.56 21.80
CA GLU A 211 -2.40 3.72 22.81
C GLU A 211 -2.72 2.99 24.11
N ARG A 212 -3.97 3.07 24.58
CA ARG A 212 -4.40 2.35 25.77
C ARG A 212 -4.37 0.83 25.59
N SER A 213 -4.73 0.34 24.41
CA SER A 213 -4.77 -1.10 24.10
C SER A 213 -3.36 -1.69 23.93
N GLN A 214 -2.41 -0.91 23.36
CA GLN A 214 -1.05 -1.35 23.08
C GLN A 214 -0.06 -1.07 24.21
N GLY A 215 -0.44 -0.24 25.19
CA GLY A 215 0.44 0.16 26.31
C GLY A 215 1.62 1.06 25.89
N GLY A 216 1.55 1.68 24.72
CA GLY A 216 2.59 2.52 24.13
C GLY A 216 2.12 3.94 23.77
N SER A 217 3.04 4.79 23.34
CA SER A 217 2.77 6.14 22.84
C SER A 217 2.81 6.14 21.32
N ALA A 218 1.79 6.71 20.68
CA ALA A 218 1.73 6.90 19.23
C ALA A 218 2.49 8.13 18.73
N SER A 219 3.50 8.59 19.45
CA SER A 219 4.25 9.81 19.08
C SER A 219 4.84 9.75 17.66
N TYR A 220 5.15 8.56 17.16
CA TYR A 220 5.60 8.32 15.77
C TYR A 220 4.48 8.22 14.74
N LEU A 221 3.21 8.09 15.18
CA LEU A 221 2.04 8.03 14.29
C LEU A 221 1.48 9.41 13.95
N ARG A 222 2.00 10.47 14.56
CA ARG A 222 1.71 11.84 14.17
C ARG A 222 2.54 12.16 12.94
N ILE A 223 1.99 11.91 11.78
CA ILE A 223 2.56 12.35 10.50
C ILE A 223 2.36 13.87 10.45
N GLY A 224 3.39 14.61 10.81
CA GLY A 224 3.45 16.07 10.83
C GLY A 224 4.42 16.54 11.89
N ASP A 225 5.37 17.37 11.51
CA ASP A 225 6.24 18.06 12.46
C ASP A 225 5.36 18.93 13.36
N PRO A 226 5.36 18.76 14.70
CA PRO A 226 4.53 19.56 15.60
C PRO A 226 4.93 21.06 15.62
N GLU A 227 5.99 21.45 14.93
CA GLU A 227 6.40 22.84 14.77
C GLU A 227 5.86 23.52 13.49
N VAL A 228 5.24 22.76 12.59
CA VAL A 228 4.52 23.31 11.43
C VAL A 228 3.03 23.31 11.77
N GLU A 229 2.60 24.34 12.48
CA GLU A 229 1.20 24.74 12.61
C GLU A 229 0.70 25.30 11.27
N GLU A 230 0.77 24.53 10.20
CA GLU A 230 -0.05 24.79 9.03
C GLU A 230 -1.48 24.45 9.42
N ALA A 231 -2.36 25.42 9.30
CA ALA A 231 -3.76 25.26 9.70
C ALA A 231 -4.30 23.94 9.11
N ALA A 232 -4.71 23.02 9.99
CA ALA A 232 -5.26 21.75 9.56
C ALA A 232 -6.38 22.02 8.52
N PRO A 233 -6.46 21.24 7.43
CA PRO A 233 -7.45 21.48 6.39
C PRO A 233 -8.85 21.46 7.02
N GLU A 234 -9.68 22.43 6.70
CA GLU A 234 -11.05 22.51 7.23
C GLU A 234 -11.92 21.35 6.73
N MET A 235 -11.46 20.65 5.69
CA MET A 235 -12.19 19.59 4.99
C MET A 235 -11.27 18.37 4.74
N LEU A 236 -11.89 17.22 4.45
CA LEU A 236 -11.17 16.07 3.92
C LEU A 236 -10.54 16.41 2.57
N ARG A 237 -9.28 16.11 2.38
CA ARG A 237 -8.57 16.27 1.10
C ARG A 237 -7.62 15.10 0.82
N ILE A 238 -7.22 15.01 -0.43
CA ILE A 238 -6.18 14.05 -0.83
C ILE A 238 -4.83 14.64 -0.43
N GLY A 239 -4.12 13.97 0.48
CA GLY A 239 -2.82 14.41 0.98
C GLY A 239 -1.68 13.89 0.13
N GLN A 240 -1.61 12.57 -0.07
CA GLN A 240 -0.51 11.93 -0.77
C GLN A 240 -0.98 10.76 -1.62
N VAL A 241 -0.26 10.48 -2.70
CA VAL A 241 -0.42 9.26 -3.51
C VAL A 241 0.89 8.50 -3.63
N GLY A 242 0.81 7.18 -3.75
CA GLY A 242 1.93 6.31 -4.04
C GLY A 242 1.84 5.74 -5.45
N PHE A 243 2.97 5.75 -6.15
CA PHE A 243 3.12 5.14 -7.47
C PHE A 243 4.17 4.05 -7.47
N GLY A 244 3.84 2.88 -7.97
CA GLY A 244 4.79 1.86 -8.38
C GLY A 244 5.36 2.17 -9.76
N LEU A 245 6.69 2.17 -9.87
CA LEU A 245 7.40 2.43 -11.13
C LEU A 245 8.47 1.39 -11.35
N PRO A 246 8.68 0.89 -12.59
CA PRO A 246 9.89 0.17 -12.93
C PRO A 246 11.11 1.06 -12.65
N GLY A 247 11.95 0.66 -11.69
CA GLY A 247 13.13 1.43 -11.28
C GLY A 247 12.85 2.63 -10.36
N GLY A 248 11.67 2.71 -9.74
CA GLY A 248 11.38 3.70 -8.68
C GLY A 248 12.40 3.60 -7.55
N ASP A 249 12.83 4.73 -7.01
CA ASP A 249 13.95 4.84 -6.06
C ASP A 249 13.51 5.26 -4.65
N GLY A 250 12.21 5.31 -4.39
CA GLY A 250 11.66 5.82 -3.13
C GLY A 250 11.63 7.35 -3.07
N SER A 251 11.82 8.04 -4.20
CA SER A 251 11.73 9.50 -4.26
C SER A 251 10.31 9.98 -3.99
N TRP A 252 10.21 11.17 -3.46
CA TRP A 252 8.94 11.86 -3.24
C TRP A 252 9.01 13.30 -3.74
N GLY A 253 7.87 13.87 -4.07
CA GLY A 253 7.78 15.21 -4.63
C GLY A 253 6.36 15.75 -4.62
N GLU A 254 6.17 16.89 -5.26
CA GLU A 254 4.88 17.53 -5.44
C GLU A 254 4.67 17.92 -6.90
N LEU A 255 3.51 17.60 -7.45
CA LEU A 255 3.07 17.96 -8.79
C LEU A 255 1.63 18.47 -8.76
N ASP A 256 1.43 19.68 -9.24
CA ASP A 256 0.12 20.31 -9.35
C ASP A 256 -0.69 20.22 -8.04
N GLY A 257 -0.03 20.46 -6.88
CA GLY A 257 -0.64 20.43 -5.56
C GLY A 257 -0.90 19.02 -5.01
N LEU A 258 -0.41 17.99 -5.67
CA LEU A 258 -0.47 16.60 -5.22
C LEU A 258 0.89 16.13 -4.75
N SER A 259 1.02 15.79 -3.49
CA SER A 259 2.21 15.11 -2.98
C SER A 259 2.23 13.67 -3.46
N PHE A 260 3.37 13.20 -3.92
CA PHE A 260 3.52 11.82 -4.38
C PHE A 260 4.80 11.18 -3.85
N ALA A 261 4.76 9.85 -3.71
CA ALA A 261 5.92 9.02 -3.49
C ALA A 261 6.02 7.97 -4.59
N THR A 262 7.24 7.67 -5.03
CA THR A 262 7.49 6.57 -5.96
C THR A 262 8.09 5.39 -5.21
N HIS A 263 7.72 4.19 -5.59
CA HIS A 263 8.26 2.96 -5.02
C HIS A 263 8.88 2.11 -6.12
N PRO A 264 9.95 1.34 -5.84
CA PRO A 264 10.48 0.41 -6.81
C PRO A 264 9.45 -0.68 -7.05
N ASP A 265 8.78 -0.60 -8.20
CA ASP A 265 7.83 -1.59 -8.72
C ASP A 265 6.77 -2.13 -7.72
N VAL A 266 5.61 -2.07 -8.16
CA VAL A 266 4.26 -2.53 -7.86
C VAL A 266 4.08 -3.80 -7.01
N ARG A 267 4.72 -3.91 -5.87
CA ARG A 267 4.71 -5.23 -5.21
C ARG A 267 3.94 -5.26 -3.89
N SER A 268 3.68 -4.10 -3.30
CA SER A 268 2.97 -3.99 -2.02
C SER A 268 1.51 -4.46 -2.02
N HIS A 269 0.92 -4.63 -3.21
CA HIS A 269 -0.47 -5.09 -3.31
C HIS A 269 -0.71 -6.54 -2.92
N VAL A 270 0.28 -7.40 -3.13
CA VAL A 270 0.17 -8.80 -2.77
C VAL A 270 -0.13 -8.95 -1.28
N GLY A 271 0.49 -8.10 -0.47
CA GLY A 271 0.26 -8.07 0.95
C GLY A 271 -1.17 -7.74 1.34
N HIS A 272 -1.71 -6.71 0.73
CA HIS A 272 -3.07 -6.29 1.03
C HIS A 272 -4.13 -7.32 0.61
N ILE A 273 -3.85 -8.10 -0.44
CA ILE A 273 -4.71 -9.21 -0.85
C ILE A 273 -4.57 -10.39 0.12
N LEU A 274 -3.38 -10.70 0.56
CA LEU A 274 -3.10 -11.91 1.35
C LEU A 274 -3.26 -11.70 2.86
N LEU A 275 -2.99 -10.51 3.39
CA LEU A 275 -3.06 -10.24 4.83
C LEU A 275 -4.42 -10.61 5.46
N PRO A 276 -5.59 -10.34 4.87
CA PRO A 276 -6.86 -10.79 5.45
C PRO A 276 -6.97 -12.32 5.58
N ALA A 277 -6.43 -13.07 4.60
CA ALA A 277 -6.36 -14.53 4.68
C ALA A 277 -5.34 -14.99 5.73
N VAL A 278 -4.18 -14.32 5.81
CA VAL A 278 -3.17 -14.55 6.86
C VAL A 278 -3.79 -14.34 8.24
N GLU A 279 -4.53 -13.26 8.46
CA GLU A 279 -5.23 -13.01 9.73
C GLU A 279 -6.24 -14.11 10.06
N THR A 280 -6.99 -14.58 9.07
CA THR A 280 -7.95 -15.68 9.24
C THR A 280 -7.25 -16.97 9.69
N HIS A 281 -6.17 -17.35 9.03
CA HIS A 281 -5.38 -18.52 9.40
C HIS A 281 -4.67 -18.34 10.75
N PHE A 282 -4.17 -17.14 11.03
CA PHE A 282 -3.51 -16.82 12.30
C PHE A 282 -4.49 -16.84 13.48
N ALA A 283 -5.73 -16.41 13.29
CA ALA A 283 -6.78 -16.51 14.31
C ALA A 283 -7.09 -17.95 14.72
N ALA A 284 -6.83 -18.92 13.85
CA ALA A 284 -6.98 -20.35 14.13
C ALA A 284 -5.79 -21.00 14.88
N ARG A 285 -4.76 -20.21 15.27
CA ARG A 285 -3.61 -20.69 16.03
C ARG A 285 -3.99 -21.32 17.36
N PRO A 286 -3.12 -22.17 17.96
CA PRO A 286 -3.32 -22.70 19.29
C PRO A 286 -3.65 -21.59 20.32
N ALA A 287 -4.64 -21.83 21.17
CA ALA A 287 -5.17 -20.82 22.09
C ALA A 287 -4.19 -20.38 23.21
N ASP A 288 -3.12 -21.15 23.41
CA ASP A 288 -2.01 -20.85 24.33
C ASP A 288 -0.97 -19.90 23.74
N LEU A 289 -0.98 -19.69 22.43
CA LEU A 289 -0.15 -18.69 21.75
C LEU A 289 -0.83 -17.33 21.81
N VAL A 290 -0.63 -16.65 22.93
CA VAL A 290 -1.26 -15.36 23.22
C VAL A 290 -0.34 -14.22 22.84
N GLU A 291 -0.92 -13.17 22.28
CA GLU A 291 -0.23 -11.91 22.03
C GLU A 291 0.08 -11.19 23.34
N TRP A 292 1.20 -10.46 23.38
CA TRP A 292 1.60 -9.68 24.56
C TRP A 292 1.98 -8.24 24.18
N PRO A 293 1.73 -7.27 25.06
CA PRO A 293 2.09 -5.89 24.83
C PRO A 293 3.61 -5.67 24.97
N HIS A 294 4.10 -4.54 24.50
CA HIS A 294 5.46 -4.09 24.73
C HIS A 294 5.75 -4.05 26.25
N PRO A 295 6.77 -4.78 26.77
CA PRO A 295 6.97 -4.90 28.22
C PRO A 295 7.61 -3.66 28.88
N HIS A 296 8.11 -2.72 28.08
CA HIS A 296 8.83 -1.53 28.57
C HIS A 296 8.18 -0.21 28.12
N PRO A 297 6.85 0.00 28.30
CA PRO A 297 6.20 1.22 27.84
C PRO A 297 6.75 2.43 28.63
N GLY A 298 7.47 3.33 27.95
CA GLY A 298 7.95 4.58 28.53
C GLY A 298 9.11 4.45 29.55
N ARG A 299 9.81 3.31 29.58
CA ARG A 299 11.02 3.12 30.39
C ARG A 299 12.12 2.41 29.60
N ASP A 300 13.36 2.66 29.94
CA ASP A 300 14.47 1.85 29.46
C ASP A 300 14.50 0.47 30.12
N PRO A 301 14.92 -0.59 29.42
CA PRO A 301 15.15 -1.91 30.01
C PRO A 301 16.20 -1.86 31.11
N LEU A 302 16.05 -2.73 32.12
CA LEU A 302 17.05 -2.88 33.20
C LEU A 302 18.24 -3.72 32.71
N GLU A 303 19.40 -3.52 33.30
CA GLU A 303 20.65 -4.21 32.92
C GLU A 303 20.51 -5.75 32.96
N GLU A 304 19.81 -6.29 33.97
CA GLU A 304 19.58 -7.72 34.11
C GLU A 304 18.64 -8.29 33.01
N GLU A 305 17.83 -7.46 32.34
CA GLU A 305 16.91 -7.87 31.27
C GLU A 305 17.65 -8.22 29.98
N TYR A 306 18.87 -7.70 29.78
CA TYR A 306 19.71 -8.03 28.62
C TYR A 306 20.30 -9.45 28.65
N SER A 307 20.29 -10.11 29.80
CA SER A 307 20.88 -11.44 29.99
C SER A 307 19.88 -12.53 30.36
N ARG A 308 18.58 -12.25 30.29
CA ARG A 308 17.56 -13.23 30.66
C ARG A 308 16.42 -13.28 29.63
N CYS A 309 15.74 -14.41 29.57
CA CYS A 309 14.47 -14.60 28.90
C CYS A 309 13.53 -15.35 29.84
N LEU A 310 12.52 -14.66 30.39
CA LEU A 310 11.62 -15.25 31.36
C LEU A 310 10.56 -16.16 30.76
N ASP A 311 10.13 -15.87 29.56
CA ASP A 311 9.13 -16.66 28.84
C ASP A 311 9.55 -16.89 27.38
N PRO A 312 10.47 -17.84 27.13
CA PRO A 312 10.87 -18.14 25.76
C PRO A 312 9.76 -18.83 24.93
N GLY A 313 8.75 -19.41 25.58
CA GLY A 313 7.64 -20.08 24.90
C GLY A 313 6.76 -19.13 24.09
N LYS A 314 6.65 -17.87 24.48
CA LYS A 314 5.86 -16.84 23.78
C LYS A 314 6.27 -16.69 22.32
N TYR A 315 7.55 -16.86 21.97
CA TYR A 315 8.07 -16.68 20.61
C TYR A 315 7.61 -17.75 19.61
N GLN A 316 6.96 -18.84 20.05
CA GLN A 316 6.32 -19.79 19.14
C GLN A 316 5.22 -19.14 18.28
N ILE A 317 4.71 -17.99 18.67
CA ILE A 317 3.74 -17.21 17.90
C ILE A 317 4.30 -16.79 16.53
N ILE A 318 5.64 -16.60 16.41
CA ILE A 318 6.31 -16.25 15.15
C ILE A 318 6.14 -17.39 14.13
N ALA A 319 6.39 -18.64 14.55
CA ALA A 319 6.20 -19.80 13.70
C ALA A 319 4.73 -19.97 13.28
N ALA A 320 3.79 -19.66 14.18
CA ALA A 320 2.36 -19.67 13.86
C ALA A 320 2.02 -18.61 12.80
N ARG A 321 2.61 -17.41 12.85
CA ARG A 321 2.41 -16.35 11.84
C ARG A 321 2.95 -16.78 10.47
N VAL A 322 4.16 -17.32 10.41
CA VAL A 322 4.76 -17.82 9.15
C VAL A 322 3.93 -18.97 8.55
N ARG A 323 3.39 -19.87 9.38
CA ARG A 323 2.46 -20.92 8.90
C ARG A 323 1.14 -20.33 8.37
N ALA A 324 0.61 -19.28 8.99
CA ALA A 324 -0.57 -18.61 8.51
C ALA A 324 -0.33 -18.00 7.11
N TRP A 325 0.85 -17.42 6.88
CA TRP A 325 1.28 -16.96 5.56
C TRP A 325 1.35 -18.10 4.53
N ALA A 326 2.00 -19.22 4.89
CA ALA A 326 2.08 -20.38 4.01
C ALA A 326 0.68 -20.89 3.62
N SER A 327 -0.24 -20.95 4.59
CA SER A 327 -1.64 -21.37 4.38
C SER A 327 -2.40 -20.39 3.46
N ALA A 328 -2.27 -19.08 3.68
CA ALA A 328 -2.89 -18.06 2.85
C ALA A 328 -2.38 -18.09 1.40
N LEU A 329 -1.07 -18.26 1.21
CA LEU A 329 -0.45 -18.42 -0.11
C LEU A 329 -0.92 -19.70 -0.83
N ALA A 330 -1.09 -20.78 -0.09
CA ALA A 330 -1.60 -22.04 -0.65
C ALA A 330 -3.09 -21.92 -1.04
N GLU A 331 -3.91 -21.31 -0.21
CA GLU A 331 -5.33 -21.02 -0.49
C GLU A 331 -5.49 -20.12 -1.72
N ALA A 332 -4.66 -19.09 -1.85
CA ALA A 332 -4.62 -18.21 -3.02
C ALA A 332 -4.04 -18.89 -4.29
N GLY A 333 -3.52 -20.10 -4.19
CA GLY A 333 -2.90 -20.80 -5.32
C GLY A 333 -1.55 -20.25 -5.76
N VAL A 334 -0.89 -19.46 -4.91
CA VAL A 334 0.38 -18.76 -5.18
C VAL A 334 1.59 -19.63 -4.91
N ALA A 335 1.57 -20.41 -3.81
CA ALA A 335 2.66 -21.27 -3.41
C ALA A 335 2.15 -22.57 -2.78
N ASP A 336 3.03 -23.53 -2.61
CA ASP A 336 2.77 -24.77 -1.89
C ASP A 336 3.68 -24.86 -0.67
N GLN A 337 3.17 -25.38 0.46
CA GLN A 337 3.97 -25.71 1.62
C GLN A 337 4.51 -27.13 1.50
N VAL A 338 5.81 -27.32 1.75
CA VAL A 338 6.48 -28.62 1.75
C VAL A 338 7.21 -28.82 3.08
N ASP A 339 6.71 -29.71 3.92
CA ASP A 339 7.30 -29.96 5.24
C ASP A 339 8.59 -30.78 5.16
N HIS A 340 9.54 -30.50 6.04
CA HIS A 340 10.78 -31.23 6.25
C HIS A 340 11.14 -31.33 7.75
N ALA A 341 12.21 -32.04 8.09
CA ALA A 341 12.53 -32.39 9.49
C ALA A 341 12.79 -31.15 10.40
N SER A 342 13.27 -30.04 9.86
CA SER A 342 13.62 -28.83 10.63
C SER A 342 12.66 -27.66 10.38
N GLY A 343 11.55 -27.88 9.67
CA GLY A 343 10.60 -26.82 9.34
C GLY A 343 9.81 -27.10 8.07
N PHE A 344 9.75 -26.15 7.15
CA PHE A 344 9.03 -26.29 5.88
C PHE A 344 9.55 -25.29 4.84
N ASP A 345 9.35 -25.62 3.57
CA ASP A 345 9.56 -24.69 2.46
C ASP A 345 8.23 -24.11 2.01
N ILE A 346 8.24 -22.84 1.60
CA ILE A 346 7.17 -22.19 0.87
C ILE A 346 7.65 -22.08 -0.58
N VAL A 347 7.05 -22.88 -1.46
CA VAL A 347 7.49 -23.05 -2.85
C VAL A 347 6.53 -22.32 -3.80
N PRO A 348 6.94 -21.19 -4.39
CA PRO A 348 6.10 -20.47 -5.32
C PRO A 348 5.83 -21.26 -6.59
N ARG A 349 4.62 -21.12 -7.15
CA ARG A 349 4.23 -21.79 -8.41
C ARG A 349 4.69 -21.02 -9.64
N ARG A 350 5.05 -19.76 -9.48
CA ARG A 350 5.52 -18.94 -10.59
C ARG A 350 6.97 -19.22 -10.94
N GLU A 351 7.25 -19.35 -12.22
CA GLU A 351 8.62 -19.55 -12.72
C GLU A 351 9.51 -18.32 -12.43
N GLY A 352 10.72 -18.57 -11.94
CA GLY A 352 11.67 -17.51 -11.57
C GLY A 352 11.48 -16.95 -10.15
N ALA A 353 10.36 -17.23 -9.48
CA ALA A 353 10.18 -16.90 -8.09
C ALA A 353 11.05 -17.82 -7.18
N LEU A 354 11.59 -17.26 -6.10
CA LEU A 354 12.52 -17.96 -5.23
C LEU A 354 11.77 -18.62 -4.06
N PRO A 355 11.94 -19.94 -3.83
CA PRO A 355 11.38 -20.60 -2.66
C PRO A 355 12.03 -20.08 -1.38
N VAL A 356 11.26 -20.07 -0.30
CA VAL A 356 11.70 -19.69 1.05
C VAL A 356 11.76 -20.96 1.90
N THR A 357 12.91 -21.19 2.50
CA THR A 357 13.08 -22.21 3.52
C THR A 357 12.84 -21.61 4.90
N VAL A 358 11.88 -22.14 5.62
CA VAL A 358 11.55 -21.80 7.00
C VAL A 358 12.15 -22.85 7.92
N THR A 359 13.20 -22.47 8.66
CA THR A 359 13.83 -23.34 9.64
C THR A 359 13.36 -22.97 11.04
N LEU A 360 12.80 -23.94 11.75
CA LEU A 360 12.44 -23.79 13.17
C LEU A 360 13.66 -24.13 14.02
N THR A 361 13.98 -23.28 14.98
CA THR A 361 15.10 -23.45 15.89
C THR A 361 14.64 -23.40 17.34
N ASP A 362 15.39 -24.06 18.20
CA ASP A 362 15.11 -24.09 19.62
C ASP A 362 15.92 -22.98 20.31
N PHE A 363 15.26 -22.19 21.12
CA PHE A 363 15.86 -21.11 21.89
C PHE A 363 15.48 -21.27 23.38
N GLU A 364 16.47 -21.14 24.28
CA GLU A 364 16.30 -21.29 25.74
C GLU A 364 15.56 -22.59 26.14
N GLY A 365 15.81 -23.67 25.40
CA GLY A 365 15.25 -25.01 25.71
C GLY A 365 13.78 -25.21 25.33
N VAL A 366 13.21 -24.30 24.58
CA VAL A 366 11.84 -24.41 24.04
C VAL A 366 11.93 -24.77 22.55
N GLU A 367 11.25 -25.84 22.15
CA GLU A 367 11.24 -26.36 20.79
C GLU A 367 10.49 -25.41 19.84
N GLY A 368 11.11 -25.06 18.70
CA GLY A 368 10.47 -24.36 17.59
C GLY A 368 10.03 -22.93 17.88
N ASN A 369 10.62 -22.28 18.87
CA ASN A 369 10.31 -20.90 19.23
C ASN A 369 11.17 -19.85 18.52
N GLY A 370 12.14 -20.28 17.70
CA GLY A 370 12.89 -19.42 16.79
C GLY A 370 12.59 -19.78 15.35
N VAL A 371 12.57 -18.77 14.47
CA VAL A 371 12.34 -18.94 13.04
C VAL A 371 13.46 -18.28 12.24
N THR A 372 14.03 -19.00 11.30
CA THR A 372 14.95 -18.43 10.30
C THR A 372 14.31 -18.59 8.93
N LEU A 373 14.18 -17.48 8.21
CA LEU A 373 13.76 -17.47 6.81
C LEU A 373 14.99 -17.33 5.92
N SER A 374 15.12 -18.23 4.97
CA SER A 374 16.28 -18.28 4.06
C SER A 374 15.81 -18.41 2.62
N VAL A 375 16.58 -17.82 1.71
CA VAL A 375 16.44 -18.05 0.27
C VAL A 375 17.74 -18.70 -0.20
N ARG A 376 17.63 -19.87 -0.81
CA ARG A 376 18.77 -20.74 -1.07
C ARG A 376 19.52 -21.01 0.23
N ASP A 377 20.83 -20.77 0.26
CA ASP A 377 21.70 -21.02 1.42
C ASP A 377 21.95 -19.74 2.26
N THR A 378 21.22 -18.66 2.02
CA THR A 378 21.42 -17.38 2.70
C THR A 378 20.22 -17.05 3.57
N ALA A 379 20.46 -16.88 4.86
CA ALA A 379 19.45 -16.38 5.79
C ALA A 379 19.10 -14.93 5.44
N LEU A 380 17.82 -14.67 5.26
CA LEU A 380 17.29 -13.31 5.11
C LEU A 380 17.12 -12.66 6.49
N GLU A 381 16.50 -13.43 7.41
CA GLU A 381 16.18 -12.93 8.74
C GLU A 381 16.12 -14.10 9.73
N ARG A 382 16.39 -13.79 10.99
CA ARG A 382 16.16 -14.67 12.14
C ARG A 382 15.29 -13.95 13.16
N LEU A 383 14.19 -14.58 13.55
CA LEU A 383 13.22 -14.03 14.48
C LEU A 383 13.00 -14.97 15.69
N PRO A 384 13.05 -14.45 16.92
CA PRO A 384 13.57 -13.12 17.23
C PRO A 384 15.08 -13.04 16.96
N ASP A 385 15.59 -11.84 16.61
CA ASP A 385 17.03 -11.61 16.47
C ASP A 385 17.74 -11.80 17.80
N CYS A 386 17.13 -11.26 18.86
CA CYS A 386 17.52 -11.49 20.26
C CYS A 386 16.26 -11.81 21.07
N GLY A 387 16.28 -12.92 21.81
CA GLY A 387 15.15 -13.31 22.66
C GLY A 387 15.23 -12.83 24.10
N CYS A 388 16.13 -11.91 24.46
CA CYS A 388 16.23 -11.39 25.82
C CYS A 388 15.06 -10.44 26.17
N ASP A 389 14.70 -10.36 27.46
CA ASP A 389 13.58 -9.53 27.92
C ASP A 389 13.76 -8.05 27.57
N ALA A 390 15.01 -7.56 27.52
CA ALA A 390 15.30 -6.17 27.18
C ALA A 390 15.01 -5.81 25.71
N CYS A 391 15.18 -6.75 24.77
CA CYS A 391 14.95 -6.56 23.36
C CYS A 391 13.49 -6.88 22.93
N ASP A 392 12.65 -7.28 23.89
CA ASP A 392 11.26 -7.59 23.62
C ASP A 392 10.48 -6.28 23.40
N SER A 393 9.97 -6.11 22.19
CA SER A 393 9.13 -4.97 21.77
C SER A 393 7.63 -5.32 21.75
N GLY A 394 7.27 -6.53 22.19
CA GLY A 394 5.90 -7.05 22.12
C GLY A 394 5.62 -7.85 20.86
N SER A 395 4.55 -8.66 20.91
CA SER A 395 4.19 -9.54 19.80
C SER A 395 3.82 -8.78 18.53
N ALA A 396 3.17 -7.63 18.63
CA ALA A 396 2.73 -6.86 17.47
C ALA A 396 3.89 -6.46 16.57
N ASP A 397 5.00 -6.02 17.17
CA ASP A 397 6.20 -5.63 16.43
C ASP A 397 6.85 -6.83 15.72
N LEU A 398 6.96 -7.96 16.42
CA LEU A 398 7.48 -9.21 15.83
C LEU A 398 6.63 -9.75 14.69
N LEU A 399 5.31 -9.70 14.82
CA LEU A 399 4.38 -10.14 13.76
C LEU A 399 4.46 -9.22 12.54
N THR A 400 4.59 -7.91 12.77
CA THR A 400 4.82 -6.93 11.68
C THR A 400 6.12 -7.22 10.94
N GLN A 401 7.22 -7.55 11.64
CA GLN A 401 8.49 -7.92 11.00
C GLN A 401 8.35 -9.18 10.13
N VAL A 402 7.57 -10.19 10.58
CA VAL A 402 7.26 -11.37 9.76
C VAL A 402 6.52 -10.97 8.49
N ASP A 403 5.50 -10.13 8.63
CA ASP A 403 4.66 -9.70 7.52
C ASP A 403 5.47 -8.90 6.49
N GLU A 404 6.23 -7.91 6.92
CA GLU A 404 7.09 -7.10 6.05
C GLU A 404 8.11 -7.95 5.29
N LEU A 405 8.72 -8.93 5.97
CA LEU A 405 9.69 -9.81 5.34
C LEU A 405 9.04 -10.72 4.29
N LEU A 406 7.91 -11.35 4.61
CA LEU A 406 7.21 -12.22 3.67
C LEU A 406 6.61 -11.44 2.51
N LEU A 407 6.10 -10.23 2.75
CA LEU A 407 5.70 -9.30 1.69
C LEU A 407 6.87 -8.98 0.77
N HIS A 408 8.02 -8.58 1.31
CA HIS A 408 9.21 -8.30 0.53
C HIS A 408 9.63 -9.49 -0.35
N ILE A 409 9.53 -10.72 0.17
CA ILE A 409 9.86 -11.92 -0.58
C ILE A 409 8.83 -12.21 -1.68
N VAL A 410 7.55 -12.21 -1.33
CA VAL A 410 6.43 -12.51 -2.25
C VAL A 410 6.36 -11.48 -3.38
N ASP A 411 6.70 -10.25 -3.09
CA ASP A 411 6.83 -9.17 -4.05
C ASP A 411 8.07 -9.29 -4.95
N GLY A 412 8.92 -10.32 -4.76
CA GLY A 412 10.16 -10.51 -5.51
C GLY A 412 11.22 -9.46 -5.18
N GLY A 413 11.13 -8.82 -4.01
CA GLY A 413 12.09 -7.82 -3.54
C GLY A 413 13.47 -8.40 -3.19
N VAL A 414 13.60 -9.72 -3.12
CA VAL A 414 14.87 -10.37 -2.78
C VAL A 414 15.91 -10.16 -3.86
N LEU A 415 16.95 -9.41 -3.53
CA LEU A 415 18.14 -9.25 -4.33
C LEU A 415 19.36 -9.51 -3.44
N GLN A 416 20.12 -10.55 -3.74
CA GLN A 416 21.36 -10.90 -3.02
C GLN A 416 22.54 -10.79 -3.97
N VAL A 417 23.63 -10.20 -3.50
CA VAL A 417 24.88 -10.05 -4.27
C VAL A 417 26.04 -10.56 -3.42
N GLY A 418 26.72 -11.58 -3.90
CA GLY A 418 27.79 -12.25 -3.17
C GLY A 418 29.09 -12.40 -3.96
N ASP A 419 30.23 -12.30 -3.27
CA ASP A 419 31.55 -12.45 -3.89
C ASP A 419 32.05 -13.92 -3.90
N GLY A 420 31.26 -14.86 -3.36
CA GLY A 420 31.63 -16.27 -3.21
C GLY A 420 32.76 -16.50 -2.19
N ARG A 421 33.16 -15.48 -1.42
CA ARG A 421 34.22 -15.52 -0.42
C ARG A 421 33.73 -15.15 0.99
N GLY A 422 32.41 -15.11 1.18
CA GLY A 422 31.79 -14.85 2.48
C GLY A 422 31.25 -13.42 2.66
N ARG A 423 31.37 -12.56 1.63
CA ARG A 423 30.69 -11.25 1.66
C ARG A 423 29.38 -11.36 0.85
N VAL A 424 28.27 -10.98 1.49
CA VAL A 424 26.96 -10.96 0.87
C VAL A 424 26.26 -9.66 1.26
N VAL A 425 25.64 -9.01 0.30
CA VAL A 425 24.71 -7.89 0.51
C VAL A 425 23.34 -8.33 0.03
N GLN A 426 22.31 -8.02 0.76
CA GLN A 426 20.94 -8.33 0.39
C GLN A 426 20.00 -7.16 0.63
N SER A 427 18.99 -7.03 -0.26
CA SER A 427 17.89 -6.10 -0.06
C SER A 427 17.02 -6.57 1.11
N THR A 428 16.45 -5.60 1.85
CA THR A 428 15.44 -5.82 2.88
C THR A 428 14.22 -4.93 2.58
N ALA A 429 13.12 -5.13 3.28
CA ALA A 429 11.93 -4.29 3.15
C ALA A 429 12.23 -2.80 3.41
N SER A 430 13.18 -2.51 4.32
CA SER A 430 13.53 -1.15 4.76
C SER A 430 14.89 -0.63 4.22
N GLY A 431 15.54 -1.39 3.31
CA GLY A 431 16.85 -0.99 2.80
C GLY A 431 17.73 -2.17 2.40
N TRP A 432 18.81 -2.40 3.12
CA TRP A 432 19.75 -3.51 2.86
C TRP A 432 20.43 -3.99 4.14
N SER A 433 20.88 -5.24 4.10
CA SER A 433 21.79 -5.79 5.10
C SER A 433 23.04 -6.37 4.43
N ALA A 434 24.14 -6.46 5.17
CA ALA A 434 25.39 -6.98 4.65
C ALA A 434 26.08 -7.87 5.67
N SER A 435 26.63 -8.99 5.21
CA SER A 435 27.46 -9.92 5.97
C SER A 435 28.89 -9.93 5.42
N GLY A 436 29.88 -9.78 6.28
CA GLY A 436 31.29 -9.69 5.93
C GLY A 436 31.87 -8.28 6.16
N ASN A 437 33.08 -8.05 5.68
CA ASN A 437 33.78 -6.78 5.87
C ASN A 437 33.64 -5.90 4.63
N PHE A 438 32.95 -4.76 4.75
CA PHE A 438 32.66 -3.81 3.68
C PHE A 438 33.17 -2.42 4.00
N GLY A 439 33.54 -1.65 2.95
CA GLY A 439 33.65 -0.21 3.03
C GLY A 439 32.28 0.46 3.16
N ARG A 440 32.24 1.72 3.58
CA ARG A 440 30.98 2.42 3.96
C ARG A 440 29.92 2.48 2.87
N GLU A 441 30.30 2.65 1.61
CA GLU A 441 29.37 2.77 0.45
C GLU A 441 29.37 1.52 -0.44
N GLU A 442 30.19 0.53 -0.15
CA GLU A 442 30.36 -0.66 -0.98
C GLU A 442 29.08 -1.52 -1.08
N PRO A 443 28.29 -1.75 -0.01
CA PRO A 443 27.07 -2.53 -0.08
C PRO A 443 26.02 -1.94 -1.03
N GLU A 444 25.75 -0.66 -0.92
CA GLU A 444 24.78 0.02 -1.80
C GLU A 444 25.22 0.01 -3.25
N GLN A 445 26.54 0.15 -3.50
CA GLN A 445 27.07 0.07 -4.87
C GLN A 445 26.89 -1.32 -5.47
N TRP A 446 27.06 -2.40 -4.67
CA TRP A 446 26.84 -3.76 -5.14
C TRP A 446 25.40 -3.99 -5.59
N LEU A 447 24.43 -3.54 -4.76
CA LEU A 447 23.01 -3.66 -5.10
C LEU A 447 22.65 -2.82 -6.33
N ARG A 448 23.17 -1.61 -6.43
CA ARG A 448 22.98 -0.73 -7.60
C ARG A 448 23.50 -1.37 -8.87
N ASP A 449 24.75 -1.87 -8.85
CA ASP A 449 25.36 -2.53 -10.01
C ASP A 449 24.62 -3.81 -10.41
N ALA A 450 24.06 -4.54 -9.43
CA ALA A 450 23.23 -5.71 -9.72
C ALA A 450 21.92 -5.32 -10.42
N ARG A 451 21.19 -4.34 -9.89
CA ARG A 451 19.94 -3.84 -10.49
C ARG A 451 20.13 -3.31 -11.92
N GLU A 452 21.28 -2.74 -12.20
CA GLU A 452 21.62 -2.20 -13.52
C GLU A 452 22.31 -3.22 -14.44
N GLY A 453 22.40 -4.47 -14.03
CA GLY A 453 23.01 -5.56 -14.82
C GLY A 453 24.53 -5.42 -15.02
N ARG A 454 25.19 -4.58 -14.23
CA ARG A 454 26.65 -4.33 -14.32
C ARG A 454 27.48 -5.16 -13.34
N SER A 455 26.82 -5.86 -12.40
CA SER A 455 27.53 -6.65 -11.39
C SER A 455 28.32 -7.80 -12.05
N ARG A 456 29.56 -7.99 -11.58
CA ARG A 456 30.41 -9.15 -11.92
C ARG A 456 30.40 -10.20 -10.82
N LEU A 457 29.61 -9.97 -9.79
CA LEU A 457 29.43 -10.86 -8.64
C LEU A 457 28.27 -11.83 -8.88
N THR A 458 28.11 -12.80 -8.01
CA THR A 458 26.95 -13.66 -8.06
C THR A 458 25.72 -12.89 -7.62
N VAL A 459 24.75 -12.78 -8.50
CA VAL A 459 23.46 -12.13 -8.23
C VAL A 459 22.37 -13.19 -8.12
N VAL A 460 21.56 -13.11 -7.08
CA VAL A 460 20.34 -13.89 -6.88
C VAL A 460 19.20 -12.89 -6.80
N GLU A 461 18.29 -12.97 -7.74
CA GLU A 461 17.13 -12.12 -7.83
C GLU A 461 15.86 -12.97 -7.90
N GLY A 462 14.84 -12.58 -7.15
CA GLY A 462 13.54 -13.25 -7.12
C GLY A 462 12.54 -12.56 -8.03
N ALA A 463 11.80 -13.33 -8.83
CA ALA A 463 10.60 -12.82 -9.47
C ALA A 463 9.46 -12.69 -8.45
N PRO A 464 8.49 -11.77 -8.64
CA PRO A 464 7.26 -11.73 -7.85
C PRO A 464 6.53 -13.07 -7.91
N TRP A 465 5.84 -13.44 -6.84
CA TRP A 465 5.12 -14.72 -6.74
C TRP A 465 3.74 -14.69 -7.39
N LEU A 466 3.17 -13.48 -7.56
CA LEU A 466 1.88 -13.23 -8.24
C LEU A 466 2.06 -12.56 -9.60
#